data_393484c25b084df4a3af3273044c2c77
#
_entry.id   393484c25b084df4a3af3273044c2c77
#
_cell.length_a   1.000
_cell.length_b   1.000
_cell.length_c   1.000
_cell.angle_alpha   90.00
_cell.angle_beta   90.00
_cell.angle_gamma   90.00
#
_symmetry.space_group_name_H-M   'P 1'
#
loop_
_entity.id
_entity.type
_entity.pdbx_description
1 polymer ?
#
loop_
_entity_poly.entity_id
_entity_poly.type
_entity_poly.pdbx_seq_one_letter_code
_entity_poly.pdbx_strand_id
1 'polypeptide(L)'
;MNNTALKNEKKPRTPVAIIGIGCRFPGNADSPESFWKMLCSGVDAISEVPQDRWNSQAFYSPDIGKPGFMPIHQGGFLSNIDLFDADFFGISPREAAYIDPQQRLLLEVVWEALENGGLVPANLVGSRTGVFIGKFAMEYHLMQFSEMQRELIGPHSSTGTLGTLLSNRISHWFDFQGPSIALDTACSSSLVAVHLACQSLWSGESDLALAGGVNIIFKPEWTLA
;
A
#
# COMPACT_ATOMS: atom_id res chain seq x y z
N MET A 1 0.25 25.25 50.19
CA MET A 1 -0.25 25.15 48.80
C MET A 1 0.00 23.73 48.35
N ASN A 2 -1.03 22.87 48.44
CA ASN A 2 -0.90 21.46 48.08
C ASN A 2 -1.00 21.33 46.56
N ASN A 3 0.11 21.02 45.94
CA ASN A 3 0.19 20.72 44.49
C ASN A 3 -0.14 19.23 44.27
N THR A 4 -1.43 18.90 44.22
CA THR A 4 -1.91 17.57 43.88
C THR A 4 -1.78 17.43 42.36
N ALA A 5 -0.61 17.00 41.89
CA ALA A 5 -0.44 16.57 40.52
C ALA A 5 -1.40 15.38 40.26
N LEU A 6 -2.47 15.64 39.53
CA LEU A 6 -3.37 14.62 39.01
C LEU A 6 -2.54 13.65 38.14
N LYS A 7 -2.15 12.53 38.71
CA LYS A 7 -1.65 11.38 37.95
C LYS A 7 -2.80 10.92 37.08
N ASN A 8 -2.77 11.32 35.81
CA ASN A 8 -3.65 10.81 34.79
C ASN A 8 -3.22 9.33 34.49
N GLU A 9 -3.65 8.42 35.33
CA GLU A 9 -3.51 6.98 35.08
C GLU A 9 -4.38 6.67 33.87
N LYS A 10 -3.72 6.58 32.69
CA LYS A 10 -4.37 6.11 31.47
C LYS A 10 -4.86 4.68 31.74
N LYS A 11 -6.18 4.46 31.74
CA LYS A 11 -6.76 3.12 31.80
C LYS A 11 -6.09 2.25 30.72
N PRO A 12 -5.70 1.01 31.05
CA PRO A 12 -5.13 0.10 30.06
C PRO A 12 -6.13 -0.07 28.92
N ARG A 13 -5.65 0.13 27.68
CA ARG A 13 -6.48 -0.05 26.49
C ARG A 13 -6.72 -1.55 26.25
N THR A 14 -7.91 -1.90 25.80
CA THR A 14 -8.22 -3.27 25.42
C THR A 14 -7.25 -3.72 24.30
N PRO A 15 -6.68 -4.93 24.41
CA PRO A 15 -5.85 -5.48 23.34
C PRO A 15 -6.62 -5.57 22.02
N VAL A 16 -5.94 -5.30 20.90
CA VAL A 16 -6.47 -5.48 19.54
C VAL A 16 -5.83 -6.73 18.94
N ALA A 17 -6.64 -7.62 18.41
CA ALA A 17 -6.17 -8.85 17.76
C ALA A 17 -5.91 -8.58 16.26
N ILE A 18 -4.81 -9.13 15.75
CA ILE A 18 -4.60 -9.29 14.30
C ILE A 18 -5.23 -10.64 13.93
N ILE A 19 -6.23 -10.63 13.06
CA ILE A 19 -7.02 -11.83 12.72
C ILE A 19 -6.82 -12.30 11.28
N GLY A 20 -6.18 -11.48 10.41
CA GLY A 20 -5.85 -11.85 9.04
C GLY A 20 -4.71 -11.02 8.51
N ILE A 21 -3.94 -11.58 7.59
CA ILE A 21 -2.78 -10.96 6.96
C ILE A 21 -2.78 -11.32 5.47
N GLY A 22 -2.56 -10.33 4.61
CA GLY A 22 -2.25 -10.47 3.20
C GLY A 22 -0.97 -9.70 2.87
N CYS A 23 -0.18 -10.16 1.93
CA CYS A 23 1.07 -9.50 1.58
C CYS A 23 1.53 -9.77 0.14
N ARG A 24 2.34 -8.83 -0.36
CA ARG A 24 3.17 -8.97 -1.57
C ARG A 24 4.52 -8.36 -1.26
N PHE A 25 5.56 -9.19 -1.20
CA PHE A 25 6.93 -8.74 -0.95
C PHE A 25 7.87 -9.25 -2.04
N PRO A 26 9.04 -8.59 -2.24
CA PRO A 26 10.09 -9.10 -3.11
C PRO A 26 10.47 -10.55 -2.80
N GLY A 27 10.99 -11.26 -3.80
CA GLY A 27 11.36 -12.69 -3.64
C GLY A 27 10.19 -13.66 -3.76
N ASN A 28 9.11 -13.25 -4.42
CA ASN A 28 7.86 -14.02 -4.61
C ASN A 28 7.21 -14.43 -3.28
N ALA A 29 7.32 -13.57 -2.26
CA ALA A 29 6.64 -13.74 -0.99
C ALA A 29 5.24 -13.11 -1.04
N ASP A 30 4.29 -13.82 -1.62
CA ASP A 30 2.93 -13.41 -1.96
C ASP A 30 1.86 -14.00 -1.02
N SER A 31 2.29 -14.67 0.04
CA SER A 31 1.44 -15.09 1.15
C SER A 31 2.19 -15.01 2.48
N PRO A 32 1.50 -14.95 3.63
CA PRO A 32 2.14 -15.01 4.94
C PRO A 32 3.07 -16.23 5.10
N GLU A 33 2.70 -17.38 4.55
CA GLU A 33 3.47 -18.62 4.62
C GLU A 33 4.75 -18.54 3.80
N SER A 34 4.67 -18.03 2.56
CA SER A 34 5.84 -17.85 1.69
C SER A 34 6.79 -16.80 2.27
N PHE A 35 6.24 -15.71 2.83
CA PHE A 35 7.02 -14.68 3.50
C PHE A 35 7.76 -15.25 4.74
N TRP A 36 7.05 -16.01 5.58
CA TRP A 36 7.67 -16.64 6.75
C TRP A 36 8.77 -17.62 6.36
N LYS A 37 8.53 -18.45 5.34
CA LYS A 37 9.54 -19.38 4.81
C LYS A 37 10.78 -18.65 4.30
N MET A 38 10.59 -17.53 3.59
CA MET A 38 11.68 -16.68 3.09
C MET A 38 12.53 -16.13 4.25
N LEU A 39 11.88 -15.62 5.30
CA LEU A 39 12.57 -15.11 6.49
C LEU A 39 13.36 -16.20 7.22
N CYS A 40 12.75 -17.37 7.43
CA CYS A 40 13.41 -18.49 8.09
C CYS A 40 14.61 -19.04 7.29
N SER A 41 14.56 -18.91 5.97
CA SER A 41 15.64 -19.35 5.08
C SER A 41 16.73 -18.32 4.89
N GLY A 42 16.60 -17.12 5.46
CA GLY A 42 17.59 -16.04 5.35
C GLY A 42 17.80 -15.56 3.91
N VAL A 43 16.73 -15.61 3.08
CA VAL A 43 16.82 -15.18 1.66
C VAL A 43 16.95 -13.67 1.57
N ASP A 44 17.96 -13.21 0.84
CA ASP A 44 18.04 -11.81 0.38
C ASP A 44 17.17 -11.68 -0.88
N ALA A 45 16.13 -10.89 -0.79
CA ALA A 45 15.18 -10.65 -1.88
C ALA A 45 15.50 -9.38 -2.70
N ILE A 46 16.63 -8.75 -2.45
CA ILE A 46 17.12 -7.63 -3.27
C ILE A 46 17.56 -8.17 -4.63
N SER A 47 17.11 -7.51 -5.69
CA SER A 47 17.41 -7.90 -7.07
C SER A 47 17.86 -6.72 -7.91
N GLU A 48 18.44 -7.01 -9.07
CA GLU A 48 18.67 -6.00 -10.10
C GLU A 48 17.35 -5.31 -10.50
N VAL A 49 17.44 -4.04 -10.95
CA VAL A 49 16.27 -3.34 -11.51
C VAL A 49 15.72 -4.13 -12.70
N PRO A 50 14.44 -4.53 -12.66
CA PRO A 50 13.83 -5.26 -13.76
C PRO A 50 13.81 -4.42 -15.05
N GLN A 51 13.93 -5.07 -16.21
CA GLN A 51 13.97 -4.39 -17.52
C GLN A 51 12.68 -3.65 -17.86
N ASP A 52 11.57 -4.06 -17.28
CA ASP A 52 10.24 -3.44 -17.44
C ASP A 52 10.05 -2.18 -16.55
N ARG A 53 11.03 -1.84 -15.72
CA ARG A 53 11.01 -0.60 -14.89
C ARG A 53 11.76 0.52 -15.59
N TRP A 54 13.07 0.44 -15.61
CA TRP A 54 13.94 1.39 -16.32
C TRP A 54 15.29 0.76 -16.67
N ASN A 55 16.00 1.37 -17.62
CA ASN A 55 17.38 0.98 -17.91
C ASN A 55 18.30 1.48 -16.79
N SER A 56 18.66 0.62 -15.85
CA SER A 56 19.48 0.97 -14.69
C SER A 56 20.87 1.50 -15.08
N GLN A 57 21.44 1.01 -16.17
CA GLN A 57 22.76 1.45 -16.64
C GLN A 57 22.79 2.92 -17.08
N ALA A 58 21.65 3.46 -17.53
CA ALA A 58 21.55 4.87 -17.92
C ALA A 58 21.66 5.82 -16.70
N PHE A 59 21.40 5.32 -15.50
CA PHE A 59 21.42 6.09 -14.24
C PHE A 59 22.53 5.65 -13.29
N TYR A 60 23.37 4.69 -13.69
CA TYR A 60 24.41 4.17 -12.84
C TYR A 60 25.70 4.97 -12.97
N SER A 61 26.32 5.30 -11.84
CA SER A 61 27.71 5.78 -11.75
C SER A 61 28.31 5.32 -10.42
N PRO A 62 29.55 4.80 -10.41
CA PRO A 62 30.24 4.50 -9.16
C PRO A 62 30.68 5.76 -8.40
N ASP A 63 30.62 6.93 -9.04
CA ASP A 63 30.96 8.22 -8.45
C ASP A 63 29.80 8.71 -7.59
N ILE A 64 29.99 8.64 -6.27
CA ILE A 64 29.00 9.04 -5.26
C ILE A 64 28.82 10.56 -5.31
N GLY A 65 27.58 10.99 -5.48
CA GLY A 65 27.24 12.41 -5.54
C GLY A 65 27.26 13.03 -6.94
N LYS A 66 27.46 12.23 -7.98
CA LYS A 66 27.28 12.69 -9.36
C LYS A 66 25.80 13.02 -9.62
N PRO A 67 25.43 14.28 -9.91
CA PRO A 67 24.04 14.66 -10.10
C PRO A 67 23.36 13.84 -11.22
N GLY A 68 22.15 13.34 -10.95
CA GLY A 68 21.36 12.51 -11.88
C GLY A 68 21.84 11.07 -12.04
N PHE A 69 22.75 10.61 -11.18
CA PHE A 69 23.25 9.24 -11.16
C PHE A 69 23.21 8.65 -9.74
N MET A 70 23.14 7.33 -9.66
CA MET A 70 23.19 6.59 -8.41
C MET A 70 24.21 5.45 -8.46
N PRO A 71 24.89 5.11 -7.33
CA PRO A 71 25.85 4.02 -7.27
C PRO A 71 25.18 2.65 -7.07
N ILE A 72 23.84 2.59 -7.06
CA ILE A 72 23.04 1.41 -6.79
C ILE A 72 22.17 1.12 -8.01
N HIS A 73 22.05 -0.16 -8.37
CA HIS A 73 21.20 -0.66 -9.45
C HIS A 73 20.35 -1.86 -8.99
N GLN A 74 20.18 -1.97 -7.68
CA GLN A 74 19.43 -3.04 -7.03
C GLN A 74 18.37 -2.47 -6.08
N GLY A 75 17.32 -3.25 -5.85
CA GLY A 75 16.23 -2.87 -4.93
C GLY A 75 15.27 -4.01 -4.67
N GLY A 76 14.27 -3.76 -3.83
CA GLY A 76 13.19 -4.70 -3.55
C GLY A 76 12.06 -4.54 -4.56
N PHE A 77 12.08 -5.29 -5.65
CA PHE A 77 11.08 -5.20 -6.72
C PHE A 77 10.06 -6.32 -6.62
N LEU A 78 8.78 -5.95 -6.85
CA LEU A 78 7.70 -6.89 -7.07
C LEU A 78 7.65 -7.28 -8.54
N SER A 79 7.41 -8.56 -8.82
CA SER A 79 7.09 -9.07 -10.15
C SER A 79 5.61 -8.87 -10.47
N ASN A 80 5.27 -8.90 -11.76
CA ASN A 80 3.89 -8.98 -12.25
C ASN A 80 2.95 -7.88 -11.72
N ILE A 81 3.46 -6.68 -11.48
CA ILE A 81 2.66 -5.55 -10.98
C ILE A 81 1.63 -5.03 -12.01
N ASP A 82 1.75 -5.45 -13.24
CA ASP A 82 0.82 -5.16 -14.35
C ASP A 82 -0.40 -6.09 -14.34
N LEU A 83 -0.28 -7.27 -13.73
CA LEU A 83 -1.38 -8.22 -13.64
C LEU A 83 -2.43 -7.77 -12.61
N PHE A 84 -3.70 -8.02 -12.94
CA PHE A 84 -4.84 -7.70 -12.09
C PHE A 84 -6.09 -8.41 -12.61
N ASP A 85 -6.82 -9.07 -11.74
CA ASP A 85 -8.12 -9.67 -12.10
C ASP A 85 -9.23 -8.61 -12.10
N ALA A 86 -9.25 -7.79 -13.15
CA ALA A 86 -10.19 -6.69 -13.28
C ALA A 86 -11.65 -7.17 -13.34
N ASP A 87 -11.89 -8.34 -13.95
CA ASP A 87 -13.22 -8.92 -14.10
C ASP A 87 -13.80 -9.34 -12.76
N PHE A 88 -12.99 -9.98 -11.92
CA PHE A 88 -13.36 -10.32 -10.55
C PHE A 88 -13.80 -9.10 -9.74
N PHE A 89 -13.11 -7.97 -9.90
CA PHE A 89 -13.44 -6.72 -9.22
C PHE A 89 -14.50 -5.89 -9.94
N GLY A 90 -15.10 -6.38 -11.04
CA GLY A 90 -16.09 -5.66 -11.82
C GLY A 90 -15.56 -4.36 -12.46
N ILE A 91 -14.26 -4.29 -12.68
CA ILE A 91 -13.58 -3.13 -13.25
C ILE A 91 -13.37 -3.36 -14.75
N SER A 92 -13.82 -2.41 -15.58
CA SER A 92 -13.62 -2.56 -17.01
C SER A 92 -12.14 -2.57 -17.40
N PRO A 93 -11.72 -3.30 -18.44
CA PRO A 93 -10.33 -3.28 -18.91
C PRO A 93 -9.82 -1.87 -19.24
N ARG A 94 -10.72 -1.01 -19.73
CA ARG A 94 -10.40 0.39 -20.01
C ARG A 94 -10.07 1.17 -18.73
N GLU A 95 -10.86 1.01 -17.68
CA GLU A 95 -10.58 1.65 -16.39
C GLU A 95 -9.33 1.05 -15.75
N ALA A 96 -9.18 -0.28 -15.74
CA ALA A 96 -8.05 -0.98 -15.15
C ALA A 96 -6.70 -0.48 -15.65
N ALA A 97 -6.61 -0.11 -16.94
CA ALA A 97 -5.40 0.44 -17.54
C ALA A 97 -4.98 1.80 -16.95
N TYR A 98 -5.92 2.58 -16.38
CA TYR A 98 -5.64 3.87 -15.74
C TYR A 98 -5.36 3.76 -14.24
N ILE A 99 -5.74 2.63 -13.61
CA ILE A 99 -5.59 2.45 -12.16
C ILE A 99 -4.13 2.18 -11.81
N ASP A 100 -3.62 2.94 -10.86
CA ASP A 100 -2.30 2.71 -10.26
C ASP A 100 -2.18 1.25 -9.80
N PRO A 101 -1.15 0.52 -10.22
CA PRO A 101 -0.91 -0.84 -9.75
C PRO A 101 -0.97 -1.00 -8.24
N GLN A 102 -0.63 0.02 -7.47
CA GLN A 102 -0.76 0.01 -6.02
C GLN A 102 -2.21 -0.14 -5.56
N GLN A 103 -3.17 0.51 -6.24
CA GLN A 103 -4.60 0.35 -5.93
C GLN A 103 -5.09 -1.06 -6.30
N ARG A 104 -4.62 -1.61 -7.43
CA ARG A 104 -4.97 -2.95 -7.90
C ARG A 104 -4.48 -4.02 -6.94
N LEU A 105 -3.20 -3.98 -6.56
CA LEU A 105 -2.60 -4.89 -5.60
C LEU A 105 -3.29 -4.83 -4.23
N LEU A 106 -3.66 -3.64 -3.77
CA LEU A 106 -4.36 -3.49 -2.49
C LEU A 106 -5.73 -4.16 -2.49
N LEU A 107 -6.48 -4.12 -3.60
CA LEU A 107 -7.76 -4.83 -3.70
C LEU A 107 -7.57 -6.33 -3.52
N GLU A 108 -6.60 -6.93 -4.22
CA GLU A 108 -6.30 -8.36 -4.13
C GLU A 108 -5.78 -8.74 -2.74
N VAL A 109 -4.81 -8.00 -2.21
CA VAL A 109 -4.21 -8.27 -0.89
C VAL A 109 -5.23 -8.12 0.24
N VAL A 110 -6.16 -7.18 0.13
CA VAL A 110 -7.25 -7.03 1.11
C VAL A 110 -8.22 -8.20 1.04
N TRP A 111 -8.58 -8.64 -0.17
CA TRP A 111 -9.40 -9.84 -0.33
C TRP A 111 -8.75 -11.04 0.36
N GLU A 112 -7.48 -11.30 0.08
CA GLU A 112 -6.71 -12.40 0.67
C GLU A 112 -6.55 -12.26 2.19
N ALA A 113 -6.38 -11.04 2.70
CA ALA A 113 -6.30 -10.81 4.15
C ALA A 113 -7.63 -11.15 4.86
N LEU A 114 -8.76 -10.83 4.23
CA LEU A 114 -10.09 -11.21 4.75
C LEU A 114 -10.27 -12.73 4.72
N GLU A 115 -9.92 -13.40 3.61
CA GLU A 115 -9.95 -14.86 3.52
C GLU A 115 -9.03 -15.52 4.57
N ASN A 116 -7.81 -15.02 4.73
CA ASN A 116 -6.88 -15.50 5.75
C ASN A 116 -7.44 -15.36 7.17
N GLY A 117 -8.20 -14.29 7.42
CA GLY A 117 -8.92 -14.07 8.67
C GLY A 117 -10.21 -14.91 8.83
N GLY A 118 -10.57 -15.74 7.85
CA GLY A 118 -11.82 -16.49 7.84
C GLY A 118 -13.05 -15.60 7.71
N LEU A 119 -12.90 -14.37 7.23
CA LEU A 119 -13.99 -13.41 7.04
C LEU A 119 -14.58 -13.55 5.64
N VAL A 120 -15.89 -13.62 5.57
CA VAL A 120 -16.62 -13.63 4.30
C VAL A 120 -16.95 -12.19 3.93
N PRO A 121 -16.40 -11.64 2.82
CA PRO A 121 -16.57 -10.23 2.46
C PRO A 121 -18.06 -9.81 2.36
N ALA A 122 -18.92 -10.68 1.84
CA ALA A 122 -20.34 -10.41 1.73
C ALA A 122 -21.04 -10.13 3.08
N ASN A 123 -20.51 -10.67 4.18
CA ASN A 123 -21.03 -10.42 5.52
C ASN A 123 -20.58 -9.09 6.12
N LEU A 124 -19.60 -8.44 5.48
CA LEU A 124 -19.03 -7.16 5.91
C LEU A 124 -19.61 -5.95 5.16
N VAL A 125 -20.46 -6.18 4.15
CA VAL A 125 -21.16 -5.13 3.40
C VAL A 125 -21.95 -4.23 4.37
N GLY A 126 -21.77 -2.92 4.27
CA GLY A 126 -22.40 -1.92 5.15
C GLY A 126 -21.83 -1.89 6.57
N SER A 127 -20.80 -2.66 6.89
CA SER A 127 -20.19 -2.68 8.24
C SER A 127 -19.36 -1.43 8.51
N ARG A 128 -19.18 -1.13 9.81
CA ARG A 128 -18.25 -0.08 10.24
C ARG A 128 -16.78 -0.55 10.19
N THR A 129 -16.39 -1.12 9.06
CA THR A 129 -14.98 -1.49 8.81
C THR A 129 -14.20 -0.25 8.38
N GLY A 130 -13.16 0.09 9.14
CA GLY A 130 -12.23 1.19 8.82
C GLY A 130 -11.12 0.71 7.89
N VAL A 131 -10.64 1.60 6.99
CA VAL A 131 -9.54 1.32 6.05
C VAL A 131 -8.46 2.40 6.20
N PHE A 132 -7.26 1.99 6.60
CA PHE A 132 -6.13 2.88 6.87
C PHE A 132 -4.92 2.41 6.07
N ILE A 133 -4.55 3.16 5.01
CA ILE A 133 -3.50 2.77 4.09
C ILE A 133 -2.36 3.80 4.09
N GLY A 134 -1.19 3.35 4.47
CA GLY A 134 0.05 4.10 4.32
C GLY A 134 0.55 4.06 2.88
N LYS A 135 0.99 5.21 2.37
CA LYS A 135 1.61 5.32 1.05
C LYS A 135 2.89 6.15 1.14
N PHE A 136 3.70 6.08 0.08
CA PHE A 136 4.87 6.95 -0.06
C PHE A 136 4.89 7.62 -1.43
N ALA A 137 5.24 6.91 -2.50
CA ALA A 137 5.42 7.49 -3.82
C ALA A 137 4.10 7.64 -4.61
N MET A 138 4.06 8.66 -5.48
CA MET A 138 2.99 8.90 -6.44
C MET A 138 3.52 8.88 -7.88
N GLU A 139 4.46 7.98 -8.15
CA GLU A 139 5.15 7.93 -9.44
C GLU A 139 4.20 7.67 -10.60
N TYR A 140 3.22 6.79 -10.42
CA TYR A 140 2.22 6.49 -11.45
C TYR A 140 1.36 7.72 -11.80
N HIS A 141 1.01 8.54 -10.80
CA HIS A 141 0.35 9.82 -11.03
C HIS A 141 1.22 10.77 -11.87
N LEU A 142 2.49 10.91 -11.51
CA LEU A 142 3.43 11.75 -12.26
C LEU A 142 3.63 11.25 -13.69
N MET A 143 3.62 9.93 -13.91
CA MET A 143 3.71 9.35 -15.25
C MET A 143 2.49 9.70 -16.11
N GLN A 144 1.28 9.57 -15.58
CA GLN A 144 0.05 9.87 -16.34
C GLN A 144 -0.19 11.35 -16.61
N PHE A 145 0.26 12.24 -15.72
CA PHE A 145 0.04 13.70 -15.84
C PHE A 145 1.28 14.45 -16.32
N SER A 146 2.30 13.75 -16.84
CA SER A 146 3.44 14.41 -17.45
C SER A 146 3.05 15.13 -18.75
N GLU A 147 3.69 16.25 -19.05
CA GLU A 147 3.46 16.99 -20.30
C GLU A 147 3.72 16.15 -21.56
N MET A 148 4.64 15.20 -21.47
CA MET A 148 5.01 14.30 -22.57
C MET A 148 3.95 13.24 -22.88
N GLN A 149 2.96 13.06 -22.01
CA GLN A 149 1.90 12.04 -22.15
C GLN A 149 0.50 12.62 -22.03
N ARG A 150 0.35 13.91 -22.31
CA ARG A 150 -0.91 14.65 -22.17
C ARG A 150 -2.08 14.02 -22.94
N GLU A 151 -1.82 13.41 -24.08
CA GLU A 151 -2.81 12.70 -24.89
C GLU A 151 -3.36 11.43 -24.24
N LEU A 152 -2.68 10.91 -23.24
CA LEU A 152 -3.12 9.74 -22.47
C LEU A 152 -4.07 10.10 -21.32
N ILE A 153 -4.24 11.39 -21.01
CA ILE A 153 -5.15 11.83 -19.95
C ILE A 153 -6.59 11.54 -20.39
N GLY A 154 -7.27 10.71 -19.63
CA GLY A 154 -8.62 10.24 -19.88
C GLY A 154 -9.55 10.41 -18.68
N PRO A 155 -10.82 10.01 -18.81
CA PRO A 155 -11.83 10.16 -17.74
C PRO A 155 -11.49 9.40 -16.46
N HIS A 156 -10.66 8.36 -16.54
CA HIS A 156 -10.24 7.55 -15.39
C HIS A 156 -8.90 7.97 -14.79
N SER A 157 -8.17 8.93 -15.38
CA SER A 157 -6.82 9.30 -14.92
C SER A 157 -6.80 9.81 -13.48
N SER A 158 -7.77 10.66 -13.11
CA SER A 158 -7.84 11.18 -11.73
C SER A 158 -8.14 10.08 -10.72
N THR A 159 -9.22 9.31 -10.94
CA THR A 159 -9.62 8.23 -10.02
C THR A 159 -8.64 7.06 -10.05
N GLY A 160 -7.93 6.87 -11.13
CA GLY A 160 -6.90 5.85 -11.24
C GLY A 160 -5.62 6.16 -10.46
N THR A 161 -5.28 7.44 -10.24
CA THR A 161 -3.95 7.81 -9.74
C THR A 161 -3.92 8.58 -8.42
N LEU A 162 -5.06 9.12 -7.96
CA LEU A 162 -5.09 9.86 -6.70
C LEU A 162 -4.80 8.94 -5.51
N GLY A 163 -3.86 9.34 -4.65
CA GLY A 163 -3.44 8.57 -3.49
C GLY A 163 -4.54 8.29 -2.46
N THR A 164 -5.58 9.13 -2.40
CA THR A 164 -6.76 8.89 -1.56
C THR A 164 -7.54 7.64 -1.97
N LEU A 165 -7.45 7.23 -3.23
CA LEU A 165 -8.14 6.05 -3.77
C LEU A 165 -7.50 4.74 -3.30
N LEU A 166 -6.30 4.77 -2.71
CA LEU A 166 -5.68 3.58 -2.12
C LEU A 166 -6.54 3.00 -0.99
N SER A 167 -7.19 3.83 -0.19
CA SER A 167 -8.15 3.40 0.84
C SER A 167 -9.60 3.43 0.35
N ASN A 168 -9.97 4.50 -0.37
CA ASN A 168 -11.37 4.73 -0.72
C ASN A 168 -11.91 3.73 -1.75
N ARG A 169 -11.06 3.23 -2.66
CA ARG A 169 -11.46 2.18 -3.62
C ARG A 169 -11.77 0.86 -2.89
N ILE A 170 -11.01 0.53 -1.86
CA ILE A 170 -11.28 -0.62 -0.99
C ILE A 170 -12.62 -0.43 -0.30
N SER A 171 -12.82 0.69 0.40
CA SER A 171 -14.08 0.96 1.10
C SER A 171 -15.27 0.95 0.15
N HIS A 172 -15.12 1.50 -1.06
CA HIS A 172 -16.18 1.53 -2.06
C HIS A 172 -16.52 0.12 -2.57
N TRP A 173 -15.51 -0.69 -2.90
CA TRP A 173 -15.73 -2.01 -3.48
C TRP A 173 -16.35 -3.00 -2.48
N PHE A 174 -15.89 -2.96 -1.23
CA PHE A 174 -16.40 -3.82 -0.14
C PHE A 174 -17.63 -3.23 0.58
N ASP A 175 -18.07 -2.03 0.23
CA ASP A 175 -19.13 -1.26 0.92
C ASP A 175 -18.84 -1.09 2.42
N PHE A 176 -17.62 -0.73 2.78
CA PHE A 176 -17.26 -0.43 4.17
C PHE A 176 -17.63 1.00 4.54
N GLN A 177 -18.25 1.18 5.71
CA GLN A 177 -18.81 2.45 6.18
C GLN A 177 -18.00 3.09 7.31
N GLY A 178 -16.89 2.49 7.71
CA GLY A 178 -15.97 3.07 8.68
C GLY A 178 -15.06 4.16 8.06
N PRO A 179 -14.16 4.77 8.86
CA PRO A 179 -13.18 5.73 8.34
C PRO A 179 -12.33 5.15 7.20
N SER A 180 -12.08 5.95 6.16
CA SER A 180 -11.30 5.55 4.99
C SER A 180 -10.20 6.57 4.75
N ILE A 181 -8.97 6.23 5.12
CA ILE A 181 -7.84 7.17 5.20
C ILE A 181 -6.63 6.61 4.48
N ALA A 182 -6.16 7.32 3.46
CA ALA A 182 -4.82 7.15 2.92
C ALA A 182 -3.91 8.24 3.52
N LEU A 183 -2.76 7.84 4.02
CA LEU A 183 -1.84 8.75 4.73
C LEU A 183 -0.40 8.60 4.24
N ASP A 184 0.34 9.68 4.38
CA ASP A 184 1.76 9.74 4.03
C ASP A 184 2.55 10.37 5.18
N THR A 185 3.35 9.56 5.82
CA THR A 185 4.37 9.96 6.79
C THR A 185 5.72 9.34 6.43
N ALA A 186 5.97 9.22 5.12
CA ALA A 186 7.14 8.57 4.53
C ALA A 186 7.28 7.11 5.02
N CYS A 187 8.49 6.71 5.41
CA CYS A 187 8.81 5.33 5.82
C CYS A 187 7.95 4.82 6.99
N SER A 188 7.36 5.68 7.78
CA SER A 188 6.52 5.32 8.94
C SER A 188 5.04 5.13 8.60
N SER A 189 4.60 5.37 7.36
CA SER A 189 3.19 5.44 6.99
C SER A 189 2.38 4.20 7.40
N SER A 190 2.89 3.00 7.16
CA SER A 190 2.18 1.77 7.50
C SER A 190 2.01 1.57 9.01
N LEU A 191 3.01 1.95 9.82
CA LEU A 191 2.90 1.89 11.29
C LEU A 191 1.95 2.95 11.84
N VAL A 192 1.89 4.13 11.22
CA VAL A 192 0.90 5.16 11.56
C VAL A 192 -0.50 4.69 11.17
N ALA A 193 -0.67 3.99 10.04
CA ALA A 193 -1.94 3.36 9.65
C ALA A 193 -2.42 2.37 10.72
N VAL A 194 -1.54 1.48 11.22
CA VAL A 194 -1.85 0.56 12.32
C VAL A 194 -2.25 1.34 13.58
N HIS A 195 -1.54 2.41 13.92
CA HIS A 195 -1.87 3.26 15.07
C HIS A 195 -3.27 3.84 14.96
N LEU A 196 -3.62 4.42 13.81
CA LEU A 196 -4.93 5.03 13.56
C LEU A 196 -6.04 3.97 13.57
N ALA A 197 -5.81 2.79 13.00
CA ALA A 197 -6.73 1.67 13.05
C ALA A 197 -7.05 1.26 14.50
N CYS A 198 -6.03 1.11 15.35
CA CYS A 198 -6.21 0.85 16.76
C CYS A 198 -6.99 1.97 17.47
N GLN A 199 -6.72 3.23 17.13
CA GLN A 199 -7.47 4.37 17.70
C GLN A 199 -8.95 4.30 17.31
N SER A 200 -9.25 4.02 16.06
CA SER A 200 -10.62 3.91 15.55
C SER A 200 -11.41 2.77 16.22
N LEU A 201 -10.75 1.62 16.46
CA LEU A 201 -11.33 0.51 17.22
C LEU A 201 -11.60 0.89 18.69
N TRP A 202 -10.66 1.55 19.35
CA TRP A 202 -10.83 1.96 20.76
C TRP A 202 -11.85 3.08 20.96
N SER A 203 -12.03 3.97 19.95
CA SER A 203 -13.07 5.02 19.99
C SER A 203 -14.46 4.49 19.61
N GLY A 204 -14.55 3.28 19.04
CA GLY A 204 -15.80 2.72 18.56
C GLY A 204 -16.27 3.30 17.21
N GLU A 205 -15.39 3.99 16.48
CA GLU A 205 -15.68 4.41 15.10
C GLU A 205 -15.67 3.23 14.13
N SER A 206 -14.86 2.22 14.42
CA SER A 206 -14.79 0.97 13.67
C SER A 206 -15.01 -0.24 14.57
N ASP A 207 -15.63 -1.29 14.03
CA ASP A 207 -15.76 -2.61 14.68
C ASP A 207 -14.68 -3.57 14.17
N LEU A 208 -14.22 -3.36 12.94
CA LEU A 208 -13.11 -4.02 12.26
C LEU A 208 -12.25 -2.94 11.58
N ALA A 209 -10.95 -3.17 11.46
CA ALA A 209 -10.09 -2.25 10.74
C ALA A 209 -9.07 -2.99 9.87
N LEU A 210 -8.93 -2.52 8.65
CA LEU A 210 -7.85 -2.87 7.73
C LEU A 210 -6.74 -1.82 7.86
N ALA A 211 -5.54 -2.25 8.15
CA ALA A 211 -4.37 -1.39 8.24
C ALA A 211 -3.25 -1.96 7.38
N GLY A 212 -2.71 -1.17 6.50
CA GLY A 212 -1.66 -1.62 5.59
C GLY A 212 -0.80 -0.51 5.05
N GLY A 213 0.09 -0.87 4.16
CA GLY A 213 0.92 0.08 3.42
C GLY A 213 1.28 -0.49 2.06
N VAL A 214 1.49 0.40 1.11
CA VAL A 214 1.88 0.04 -0.26
C VAL A 214 2.95 0.99 -0.77
N ASN A 215 3.94 0.43 -1.44
CA ASN A 215 4.92 1.18 -2.22
C ASN A 215 5.45 0.32 -3.36
N ILE A 216 5.35 0.80 -4.58
CA ILE A 216 5.94 0.18 -5.77
C ILE A 216 6.92 1.17 -6.38
N ILE A 217 8.10 0.68 -6.71
CA ILE A 217 9.15 1.46 -7.36
C ILE A 217 8.98 1.34 -8.88
N PHE A 218 8.49 2.39 -9.52
CA PHE A 218 8.29 2.43 -10.98
C PHE A 218 9.43 3.12 -11.71
N LYS A 219 10.04 4.13 -11.08
CA LYS A 219 10.98 5.07 -11.69
C LYS A 219 12.22 5.29 -10.83
N PRO A 220 13.33 5.75 -11.41
CA PRO A 220 14.57 5.96 -10.68
C PRO A 220 14.60 7.23 -9.81
N GLU A 221 13.69 8.20 -10.02
CA GLU A 221 13.81 9.55 -9.47
C GLU A 221 13.91 9.60 -7.94
N TRP A 222 13.14 8.76 -7.23
CA TRP A 222 13.21 8.68 -5.76
C TRP A 222 14.49 7.99 -5.25
N THR A 223 15.08 7.13 -6.07
CA THR A 223 16.35 6.49 -5.74
C THR A 223 17.54 7.41 -6.03
N LEU A 224 17.36 8.35 -6.98
CA LEU A 224 18.34 9.38 -7.34
C LEU A 224 18.40 10.54 -6.33
N ALA A 225 17.29 10.80 -5.59
CA ALA A 225 17.16 11.91 -4.66
C ALA A 225 17.69 11.59 -3.27
#